data_3780ee80101389d8f2a622d8a7a3c04b
#
_entry.id   3780ee80101389d8f2a622d8a7a3c04b
#
_cell.length_a   1.000
_cell.length_b   1.000
_cell.length_c   1.000
_cell.angle_alpha   90.00
_cell.angle_beta   90.00
_cell.angle_gamma   90.00
#
_symmetry.space_group_name_H-M   'P 1'
#
loop_
_entity.id
_entity.type
_entity.pdbx_description
1 polymer ?
#
loop_
_entity_poly.entity_id
_entity_poly.type
_entity_poly.pdbx_seq_one_letter_code
_entity_poly.pdbx_strand_id
1 'polypeptide(L)'
;MRVKFFDRIVTLWRKYPRIADGLIILPLMGLMLLSSAGAMTSSTFPILVYGWPEWALYVVIGSILVLHMAPWIIRRTNPVLSAALVVVGSLIHLFLGPQLMPSMIMVVVTVQNLAHLAPRWASIAGFVTALVGAGLYAVEVTMLPHFFPSNAYQADEIIEPTGAFYAIPISIPVIALVVLFWAIGNIQRTRRVRMETLQTRTEQLRIEAQQERELAAADERNRIARELHDIVAHSLQVMISQADGGRYAAKADPDVAPRTLETISDTGRQALGQMRRLLGVLRDTDGADTTPQPGLGNIEELIATVRLSGLEVVFHQTGEPSRAIADGAELVLYRIIQEALTNVARHAGEQASATVTLHWRNTGVSVTIEDDGVGSTEDDNAGQGLVGMRERTALYDGTFSAGPKAGGGFRVHAHLPYENG
;
A
#
# COMPACT_ATOMS: atom_id res chain seq x y z
N MET A 1 -6.64 -10.37 -18.57
CA MET A 1 -5.59 -10.40 -19.61
C MET A 1 -5.21 -9.02 -20.14
N ARG A 2 -6.15 -8.07 -20.37
CA ARG A 2 -5.88 -6.70 -20.86
C ARG A 2 -5.02 -5.83 -19.91
N VAL A 3 -5.18 -5.91 -18.58
CA VAL A 3 -4.43 -5.11 -17.62
C VAL A 3 -2.92 -5.45 -17.64
N LYS A 4 -2.56 -6.73 -17.69
CA LYS A 4 -1.15 -7.16 -17.77
C LYS A 4 -0.43 -6.76 -19.05
N PHE A 5 -1.16 -6.57 -20.16
CA PHE A 5 -0.60 -6.12 -21.42
C PHE A 5 -0.25 -4.62 -21.39
N PHE A 6 -1.16 -3.78 -20.86
CA PHE A 6 -0.93 -2.34 -20.68
C PHE A 6 0.25 -2.06 -19.72
N ASP A 7 0.35 -2.78 -18.61
CA ASP A 7 1.45 -2.65 -17.65
C ASP A 7 2.81 -3.00 -18.30
N ARG A 8 2.86 -4.02 -19.16
CA ARG A 8 4.07 -4.37 -19.88
C ARG A 8 4.49 -3.28 -20.86
N ILE A 9 3.55 -2.68 -21.60
CA ILE A 9 3.84 -1.57 -22.52
C ILE A 9 4.37 -0.37 -21.74
N VAL A 10 3.72 0.03 -20.64
CA VAL A 10 4.15 1.16 -19.79
C VAL A 10 5.55 0.90 -19.23
N THR A 11 5.84 -0.33 -18.83
CA THR A 11 7.16 -0.71 -18.30
C THR A 11 8.23 -0.64 -19.39
N LEU A 12 7.94 -1.10 -20.60
CA LEU A 12 8.84 -1.01 -21.76
C LEU A 12 9.08 0.45 -22.17
N TRP A 13 8.05 1.30 -22.15
CA TRP A 13 8.15 2.73 -22.46
C TRP A 13 9.01 3.50 -21.42
N ARG A 14 8.97 3.08 -20.16
CA ARG A 14 9.86 3.61 -19.11
C ARG A 14 11.29 3.12 -19.27
N LYS A 15 11.48 1.86 -19.66
CA LYS A 15 12.80 1.24 -19.78
C LYS A 15 13.57 1.72 -21.02
N TYR A 16 12.87 1.97 -22.15
CA TYR A 16 13.45 2.37 -23.41
C TYR A 16 12.84 3.66 -23.96
N PRO A 17 13.06 4.82 -23.30
CA PRO A 17 12.39 6.07 -23.67
C PRO A 17 12.70 6.57 -25.08
N ARG A 18 13.91 6.33 -25.60
CA ARG A 18 14.30 6.71 -26.96
C ARG A 18 13.53 5.92 -28.03
N ILE A 19 13.33 4.62 -27.81
CA ILE A 19 12.57 3.79 -28.74
C ILE A 19 11.09 4.21 -28.73
N ALA A 20 10.53 4.47 -27.53
CA ALA A 20 9.15 4.91 -27.40
C ALA A 20 8.90 6.26 -28.09
N ASP A 21 9.79 7.23 -27.87
CA ASP A 21 9.69 8.55 -28.52
C ASP A 21 9.94 8.44 -30.04
N GLY A 22 10.84 7.57 -30.50
CA GLY A 22 11.10 7.29 -31.91
C GLY A 22 9.92 6.69 -32.65
N LEU A 23 9.21 5.73 -32.01
CA LEU A 23 8.01 5.10 -32.58
C LEU A 23 6.85 6.10 -32.81
N ILE A 24 6.83 7.20 -32.04
CA ILE A 24 5.82 8.27 -32.23
C ILE A 24 6.29 9.26 -33.30
N ILE A 25 7.55 9.70 -33.21
CA ILE A 25 8.02 10.83 -34.03
C ILE A 25 8.30 10.45 -35.48
N LEU A 26 8.79 9.21 -35.75
CA LEU A 26 9.14 8.79 -37.07
C LEU A 26 7.94 8.72 -38.03
N PRO A 27 6.79 8.12 -37.66
CA PRO A 27 5.60 8.15 -38.53
C PRO A 27 5.06 9.57 -38.74
N LEU A 28 5.10 10.39 -37.66
CA LEU A 28 4.65 11.78 -37.74
C LEU A 28 5.57 12.61 -38.68
N MET A 29 6.87 12.39 -38.64
CA MET A 29 7.84 13.00 -39.54
C MET A 29 7.59 12.59 -40.97
N GLY A 30 7.30 11.30 -41.23
CA GLY A 30 6.93 10.82 -42.57
C GLY A 30 5.66 11.49 -43.12
N LEU A 31 4.62 11.62 -42.27
CA LEU A 31 3.39 12.30 -42.60
C LEU A 31 3.62 13.78 -42.92
N MET A 32 4.43 14.48 -42.12
CA MET A 32 4.75 15.89 -42.35
C MET A 32 5.63 16.09 -43.60
N LEU A 33 6.51 15.16 -43.91
CA LEU A 33 7.29 15.18 -45.16
C LEU A 33 6.38 15.07 -46.39
N LEU A 34 5.41 14.15 -46.34
CA LEU A 34 4.43 14.00 -47.44
C LEU A 34 3.57 15.26 -47.57
N SER A 35 3.10 15.88 -46.49
CA SER A 35 2.31 17.11 -46.54
C SER A 35 3.11 18.30 -47.04
N SER A 36 4.40 18.38 -46.71
CA SER A 36 5.29 19.44 -47.17
C SER A 36 5.61 19.31 -48.67
N ALA A 37 5.73 18.08 -49.19
CA ALA A 37 5.99 17.85 -50.62
C ALA A 37 4.86 18.40 -51.50
N GLY A 38 3.60 18.31 -51.06
CA GLY A 38 2.45 18.87 -51.80
C GLY A 38 2.39 20.41 -51.79
N ALA A 39 2.92 21.04 -50.75
CA ALA A 39 2.96 22.50 -50.62
C ALA A 39 4.14 23.16 -51.36
N MET A 40 5.06 22.35 -51.87
CA MET A 40 6.29 22.81 -52.56
C MET A 40 6.14 23.08 -54.03
N THR A 41 4.98 22.83 -54.62
CA THR A 41 4.74 23.14 -56.01
C THR A 41 4.60 24.63 -56.17
N SER A 42 5.70 25.28 -56.56
CA SER A 42 5.77 26.62 -57.12
C SER A 42 5.48 27.82 -56.21
N SER A 43 6.15 28.88 -56.48
CA SER A 43 5.83 30.30 -56.23
C SER A 43 5.86 30.86 -54.81
N THR A 44 6.06 30.07 -53.77
CA THR A 44 5.95 30.54 -52.38
C THR A 44 7.29 30.75 -51.65
N PHE A 45 8.44 30.48 -52.27
CA PHE A 45 9.73 30.69 -51.67
C PHE A 45 10.27 32.10 -51.92
N PRO A 46 10.72 32.80 -50.87
CA PRO A 46 11.30 34.08 -51.00
C PRO A 46 12.64 34.04 -51.74
N ILE A 47 13.04 35.17 -52.15
CA ILE A 47 14.14 35.65 -53.02
C ILE A 47 15.49 34.98 -52.78
N LEU A 48 15.81 34.59 -51.55
CA LEU A 48 17.11 34.00 -51.19
C LEU A 48 17.35 32.61 -51.84
N VAL A 49 16.30 31.92 -52.26
CA VAL A 49 16.34 30.59 -52.89
C VAL A 49 15.80 30.61 -54.34
N TYR A 50 15.54 31.82 -54.87
CA TYR A 50 15.11 31.96 -56.25
C TYR A 50 16.23 31.49 -57.19
N GLY A 51 15.87 30.58 -58.09
CA GLY A 51 16.82 30.00 -59.04
C GLY A 51 17.56 28.74 -58.49
N TRP A 52 17.29 28.31 -57.27
CA TRP A 52 17.82 27.05 -56.80
C TRP A 52 17.12 25.87 -57.49
N PRO A 53 17.84 24.78 -57.77
CA PRO A 53 17.21 23.59 -58.35
C PRO A 53 16.27 22.98 -57.28
N GLU A 54 15.16 22.41 -57.73
CA GLU A 54 14.10 21.86 -56.84
C GLU A 54 14.65 20.84 -55.84
N TRP A 55 15.58 19.99 -56.25
CA TRP A 55 16.20 19.01 -55.34
C TRP A 55 16.91 19.67 -54.15
N ALA A 56 17.54 20.83 -54.32
CA ALA A 56 18.21 21.55 -53.26
C ALA A 56 17.20 22.10 -52.23
N LEU A 57 16.05 22.58 -52.68
CA LEU A 57 14.94 22.98 -51.81
C LEU A 57 14.40 21.82 -50.98
N TYR A 58 14.19 20.65 -51.63
CA TYR A 58 13.77 19.44 -50.89
C TYR A 58 14.78 19.02 -49.84
N VAL A 59 16.10 19.11 -50.09
CA VAL A 59 17.16 18.81 -49.11
C VAL A 59 17.09 19.74 -47.95
N VAL A 60 16.97 21.04 -48.17
CA VAL A 60 16.95 22.02 -47.07
C VAL A 60 15.69 21.90 -46.24
N ILE A 61 14.51 21.75 -46.86
CA ILE A 61 13.27 21.57 -46.12
C ILE A 61 13.26 20.24 -45.35
N GLY A 62 13.76 19.18 -45.99
CA GLY A 62 13.95 17.90 -45.30
C GLY A 62 14.88 18.01 -44.08
N SER A 63 15.97 18.81 -44.22
CA SER A 63 16.90 19.09 -43.10
C SER A 63 16.24 19.84 -41.99
N ILE A 64 15.43 20.86 -42.27
CA ILE A 64 14.65 21.59 -41.25
C ILE A 64 13.68 20.66 -40.55
N LEU A 65 12.96 19.84 -41.28
CA LEU A 65 12.02 18.88 -40.72
C LEU A 65 12.73 17.88 -39.79
N VAL A 66 13.88 17.36 -40.20
CA VAL A 66 14.69 16.48 -39.40
C VAL A 66 15.19 17.18 -38.10
N LEU A 67 15.69 18.41 -38.25
CA LEU A 67 16.17 19.20 -37.08
C LEU A 67 15.06 19.59 -36.11
N HIS A 68 13.84 19.78 -36.57
CA HIS A 68 12.71 20.07 -35.70
C HIS A 68 12.21 18.79 -34.98
N MET A 69 12.15 17.65 -35.67
CA MET A 69 11.45 16.45 -35.18
C MET A 69 12.37 15.39 -34.59
N ALA A 70 13.51 15.06 -35.22
CA ALA A 70 14.40 14.00 -34.75
C ALA A 70 14.97 14.24 -33.34
N PRO A 71 15.29 15.49 -32.90
CA PRO A 71 15.74 15.76 -31.54
C PRO A 71 14.75 15.33 -30.45
N TRP A 72 13.49 15.14 -30.79
CA TRP A 72 12.48 14.61 -29.86
C TRP A 72 12.85 13.25 -29.27
N ILE A 73 13.58 12.42 -30.01
CA ILE A 73 14.02 11.08 -29.55
C ILE A 73 14.93 11.16 -28.34
N ILE A 74 15.73 12.24 -28.24
CA ILE A 74 16.70 12.44 -27.14
C ILE A 74 16.20 13.40 -26.06
N ARG A 75 14.99 13.93 -26.16
CA ARG A 75 14.43 14.95 -25.26
C ARG A 75 14.45 14.58 -23.79
N ARG A 76 14.28 13.28 -23.46
CA ARG A 76 14.25 12.80 -22.07
C ARG A 76 15.63 12.56 -21.51
N THR A 77 16.62 12.27 -22.36
CA THR A 77 18.00 12.01 -21.94
C THR A 77 18.85 13.26 -21.98
N ASN A 78 18.65 14.11 -22.99
CA ASN A 78 19.41 15.33 -23.21
C ASN A 78 18.50 16.47 -23.69
N PRO A 79 17.64 17.03 -22.81
CA PRO A 79 16.66 18.04 -23.20
C PRO A 79 17.29 19.32 -23.75
N VAL A 80 18.47 19.71 -23.27
CA VAL A 80 19.19 20.90 -23.72
C VAL A 80 19.74 20.71 -25.15
N LEU A 81 20.35 19.55 -25.44
CA LEU A 81 20.83 19.24 -26.78
C LEU A 81 19.66 19.13 -27.77
N SER A 82 18.57 18.49 -27.36
CA SER A 82 17.33 18.42 -28.17
C SER A 82 16.85 19.81 -28.54
N ALA A 83 16.80 20.73 -27.58
CA ALA A 83 16.37 22.12 -27.84
C ALA A 83 17.36 22.88 -28.72
N ALA A 84 18.67 22.71 -28.52
CA ALA A 84 19.68 23.37 -29.37
C ALA A 84 19.54 22.99 -30.85
N LEU A 85 19.29 21.71 -31.15
CA LEU A 85 19.09 21.22 -32.51
C LEU A 85 17.80 21.80 -33.13
N VAL A 86 16.71 21.91 -32.35
CA VAL A 86 15.46 22.57 -32.79
C VAL A 86 15.71 24.05 -33.08
N VAL A 87 16.48 24.76 -32.25
CA VAL A 87 16.86 26.16 -32.48
C VAL A 87 17.67 26.30 -33.78
N VAL A 88 18.62 25.41 -34.04
CA VAL A 88 19.39 25.42 -35.31
C VAL A 88 18.43 25.24 -36.50
N GLY A 89 17.51 24.27 -36.44
CA GLY A 89 16.48 24.09 -37.47
C GLY A 89 15.61 25.33 -37.67
N SER A 90 15.24 26.00 -36.58
CA SER A 90 14.42 27.24 -36.63
C SER A 90 15.18 28.42 -37.21
N LEU A 91 16.51 28.54 -36.93
CA LEU A 91 17.35 29.57 -37.53
C LEU A 91 17.51 29.38 -39.05
N ILE A 92 17.72 28.13 -39.50
CA ILE A 92 17.77 27.80 -40.92
C ILE A 92 16.42 28.14 -41.57
N HIS A 93 15.31 27.80 -40.90
CA HIS A 93 13.96 28.11 -41.39
C HIS A 93 13.75 29.64 -41.49
N LEU A 94 14.13 30.42 -40.49
CA LEU A 94 14.04 31.86 -40.53
C LEU A 94 14.83 32.47 -41.72
N PHE A 95 15.96 31.84 -42.09
CA PHE A 95 16.77 32.27 -43.22
C PHE A 95 16.12 31.95 -44.59
N LEU A 96 15.24 30.96 -44.68
CA LEU A 96 14.57 30.60 -45.93
C LEU A 96 13.34 31.44 -46.27
N GLY A 97 12.80 32.11 -45.27
CA GLY A 97 11.66 32.99 -45.44
C GLY A 97 10.36 32.52 -44.78
N PRO A 98 9.29 33.34 -44.81
CA PRO A 98 8.11 33.21 -43.97
C PRO A 98 7.15 32.11 -44.43
N GLN A 99 7.59 30.85 -44.35
CA GLN A 99 6.71 29.71 -44.64
C GLN A 99 6.22 29.05 -43.33
N LEU A 100 4.89 28.86 -43.23
CA LEU A 100 4.32 28.09 -42.12
C LEU A 100 4.55 26.59 -42.37
N MET A 101 5.53 26.03 -41.64
CA MET A 101 5.75 24.58 -41.64
C MET A 101 5.03 23.92 -40.45
N PRO A 102 4.29 22.83 -40.63
CA PRO A 102 3.65 22.11 -39.55
C PRO A 102 4.64 21.66 -38.44
N SER A 103 5.91 21.45 -38.82
CA SER A 103 6.99 21.08 -37.87
C SER A 103 7.33 22.17 -36.84
N MET A 104 6.91 23.44 -37.08
CA MET A 104 7.10 24.54 -36.11
C MET A 104 6.41 24.30 -34.76
N ILE A 105 5.38 23.45 -34.73
CA ILE A 105 4.76 23.01 -33.46
C ILE A 105 5.78 22.41 -32.50
N MET A 106 6.87 21.83 -33.04
CA MET A 106 7.92 21.22 -32.23
C MET A 106 8.72 22.25 -31.42
N VAL A 107 8.76 23.51 -31.85
CA VAL A 107 9.39 24.60 -31.08
C VAL A 107 8.63 24.82 -29.78
N VAL A 108 7.31 24.92 -29.86
CA VAL A 108 6.45 25.13 -28.68
C VAL A 108 6.50 23.93 -27.73
N VAL A 109 6.45 22.73 -28.30
CA VAL A 109 6.57 21.48 -27.51
C VAL A 109 7.96 21.32 -26.89
N THR A 110 9.02 21.83 -27.55
CA THR A 110 10.39 21.85 -27.00
C THR A 110 10.49 22.80 -25.82
N VAL A 111 9.83 23.97 -25.86
CA VAL A 111 9.74 24.89 -24.71
C VAL A 111 9.08 24.22 -23.51
N GLN A 112 7.97 23.52 -23.70
CA GLN A 112 7.33 22.73 -22.65
C GLN A 112 8.29 21.68 -22.06
N ASN A 113 8.97 20.95 -22.94
CA ASN A 113 9.89 19.89 -22.55
C ASN A 113 11.08 20.43 -21.73
N LEU A 114 11.66 21.57 -22.12
CA LEU A 114 12.68 22.28 -21.36
C LEU A 114 12.16 22.71 -19.99
N ALA A 115 10.97 23.29 -19.94
CA ALA A 115 10.36 23.71 -18.68
C ALA A 115 10.13 22.52 -17.73
N HIS A 116 9.80 21.34 -18.27
CA HIS A 116 9.53 20.13 -17.50
C HIS A 116 10.80 19.39 -17.04
N LEU A 117 11.77 19.18 -17.95
CA LEU A 117 12.89 18.25 -17.74
C LEU A 117 14.25 18.92 -17.53
N ALA A 118 14.47 20.13 -18.08
CA ALA A 118 15.76 20.80 -18.06
C ALA A 118 15.99 21.61 -16.77
N PRO A 119 17.25 21.99 -16.45
CA PRO A 119 17.52 22.93 -15.37
C PRO A 119 16.84 24.30 -15.63
N ARG A 120 16.60 25.07 -14.56
CA ARG A 120 15.85 26.34 -14.62
C ARG A 120 16.45 27.32 -15.63
N TRP A 121 17.78 27.44 -15.70
CA TRP A 121 18.44 28.33 -16.64
C TRP A 121 18.11 28.01 -18.10
N ALA A 122 18.11 26.70 -18.46
CA ALA A 122 17.80 26.25 -19.82
C ALA A 122 16.31 26.43 -20.16
N SER A 123 15.41 26.25 -19.19
CA SER A 123 13.99 26.54 -19.35
C SER A 123 13.74 28.02 -19.66
N ILE A 124 14.37 28.91 -18.91
CA ILE A 124 14.23 30.36 -19.12
C ILE A 124 14.88 30.77 -20.45
N ALA A 125 16.08 30.28 -20.74
CA ALA A 125 16.75 30.56 -22.02
C ALA A 125 15.92 30.09 -23.21
N GLY A 126 15.38 28.86 -23.17
CA GLY A 126 14.52 28.34 -24.22
C GLY A 126 13.22 29.14 -24.39
N PHE A 127 12.61 29.54 -23.29
CA PHE A 127 11.42 30.42 -23.32
C PHE A 127 11.71 31.78 -23.99
N VAL A 128 12.78 32.44 -23.56
CA VAL A 128 13.21 33.74 -24.13
C VAL A 128 13.57 33.59 -25.61
N THR A 129 14.33 32.56 -25.98
CA THR A 129 14.67 32.28 -27.37
C THR A 129 13.43 32.05 -28.23
N ALA A 130 12.43 31.32 -27.73
CA ALA A 130 11.17 31.10 -28.49
C ALA A 130 10.36 32.39 -28.64
N LEU A 131 10.33 33.27 -27.63
CA LEU A 131 9.68 34.58 -27.75
C LEU A 131 10.38 35.49 -28.77
N VAL A 132 11.73 35.53 -28.74
CA VAL A 132 12.52 36.28 -29.72
C VAL A 132 12.28 35.71 -31.12
N GLY A 133 12.29 34.37 -31.28
CA GLY A 133 11.99 33.73 -32.55
C GLY A 133 10.57 34.04 -33.08
N ALA A 134 9.56 34.05 -32.19
CA ALA A 134 8.21 34.43 -32.55
C ALA A 134 8.11 35.92 -33.02
N GLY A 135 8.84 36.81 -32.35
CA GLY A 135 8.96 38.23 -32.78
C GLY A 135 9.66 38.39 -34.12
N LEU A 136 10.79 37.71 -34.34
CA LEU A 136 11.52 37.69 -35.59
C LEU A 136 10.66 37.16 -36.74
N TYR A 137 9.93 36.04 -36.52
CA TYR A 137 9.02 35.49 -37.49
C TYR A 137 7.89 36.46 -37.84
N ALA A 138 7.32 37.16 -36.89
CA ALA A 138 6.31 38.18 -37.14
C ALA A 138 6.85 39.34 -38.00
N VAL A 139 8.08 39.81 -37.70
CA VAL A 139 8.77 40.83 -38.53
C VAL A 139 9.02 40.31 -39.92
N GLU A 140 9.46 39.06 -40.07
CA GLU A 140 9.72 38.45 -41.36
C GLU A 140 8.45 38.39 -42.24
N VAL A 141 7.34 37.86 -41.69
CA VAL A 141 6.05 37.78 -42.40
C VAL A 141 5.53 39.14 -42.88
N THR A 142 5.80 40.20 -42.08
CA THR A 142 5.24 41.53 -42.36
C THR A 142 6.15 42.43 -43.17
N MET A 143 7.48 42.35 -42.98
CA MET A 143 8.42 43.30 -43.60
C MET A 143 9.08 42.75 -44.87
N LEU A 144 9.38 41.44 -44.92
CA LEU A 144 10.06 40.86 -46.09
C LEU A 144 9.36 41.06 -47.41
N PRO A 145 8.02 40.95 -47.52
CA PRO A 145 7.28 41.21 -48.77
C PRO A 145 7.43 42.65 -49.28
N HIS A 146 7.70 43.63 -48.36
CA HIS A 146 7.90 45.03 -48.74
C HIS A 146 9.27 45.31 -49.33
N PHE A 147 10.30 44.62 -48.88
CA PHE A 147 11.65 44.81 -49.35
C PHE A 147 11.97 44.01 -50.62
N PHE A 148 11.22 42.94 -50.81
CA PHE A 148 11.46 42.00 -51.89
C PHE A 148 10.14 41.60 -52.58
N PRO A 149 9.59 42.47 -53.41
CA PRO A 149 8.44 42.15 -54.22
C PRO A 149 8.79 40.98 -55.15
N SER A 150 8.40 39.79 -54.82
CA SER A 150 8.57 38.62 -55.65
C SER A 150 7.53 38.67 -56.77
N ASN A 151 7.91 38.24 -57.97
CA ASN A 151 6.96 38.04 -59.09
C ASN A 151 5.91 36.95 -58.79
N ALA A 152 5.98 36.34 -57.62
CA ALA A 152 5.05 35.35 -57.09
C ALA A 152 3.79 35.98 -56.43
N TYR A 153 3.88 37.19 -55.98
CA TYR A 153 2.69 37.98 -55.62
C TYR A 153 2.26 38.73 -56.88
N GLN A 154 1.24 38.20 -57.56
CA GLN A 154 0.69 38.81 -58.74
C GLN A 154 0.49 40.32 -58.53
N ALA A 155 0.98 41.12 -59.49
CA ALA A 155 1.20 42.55 -59.45
C ALA A 155 -0.06 43.45 -59.38
N ASP A 156 -1.23 42.89 -59.10
CA ASP A 156 -2.49 43.62 -59.17
C ASP A 156 -3.09 44.07 -57.81
N GLU A 157 -2.55 43.63 -56.67
CA GLU A 157 -2.96 44.22 -55.38
C GLU A 157 -1.86 45.13 -54.88
N ILE A 158 -2.13 46.44 -54.90
CA ILE A 158 -1.40 47.46 -54.16
C ILE A 158 -1.47 47.05 -52.71
N ILE A 159 -0.41 46.40 -52.23
CA ILE A 159 -0.28 46.09 -50.80
C ILE A 159 -0.05 47.45 -50.11
N GLU A 160 -1.12 48.02 -49.58
CA GLU A 160 -1.07 49.19 -48.74
C GLU A 160 -0.08 48.96 -47.59
N PRO A 161 0.53 50.01 -47.01
CA PRO A 161 1.55 49.89 -45.93
C PRO A 161 0.94 49.44 -44.60
N THR A 162 0.18 48.37 -44.63
CA THR A 162 -0.55 47.81 -43.50
C THR A 162 0.15 46.60 -42.91
N GLY A 163 1.39 46.27 -43.36
CA GLY A 163 2.14 45.10 -42.91
C GLY A 163 2.29 45.03 -41.37
N ALA A 164 2.55 46.14 -40.74
CA ALA A 164 2.63 46.20 -39.25
C ALA A 164 1.28 45.86 -38.58
N PHE A 165 0.16 46.14 -39.25
CA PHE A 165 -1.17 45.85 -38.72
C PHE A 165 -1.47 44.34 -38.69
N TYR A 166 -0.88 43.53 -39.60
CA TYR A 166 -1.01 42.07 -39.63
C TYR A 166 0.02 41.38 -38.73
N ALA A 167 1.15 42.02 -38.38
CA ALA A 167 2.16 41.42 -37.48
C ALA A 167 1.59 41.12 -36.11
N ILE A 168 0.74 42.02 -35.59
CA ILE A 168 0.15 41.87 -34.23
C ILE A 168 -0.81 40.67 -34.15
N PRO A 169 -1.80 40.52 -35.05
CA PRO A 169 -2.69 39.34 -35.04
C PRO A 169 -1.98 38.01 -35.20
N ILE A 170 -0.85 37.92 -35.89
CA ILE A 170 -0.10 36.72 -36.12
C ILE A 170 0.80 36.39 -34.91
N SER A 171 1.45 37.41 -34.34
CA SER A 171 2.38 37.21 -33.22
C SER A 171 1.68 36.83 -31.91
N ILE A 172 0.51 37.41 -31.62
CA ILE A 172 -0.21 37.19 -30.37
C ILE A 172 -0.54 35.69 -30.12
N PRO A 173 -1.15 34.96 -31.07
CA PRO A 173 -1.42 33.52 -30.90
C PRO A 173 -0.14 32.69 -30.69
N VAL A 174 0.94 32.99 -31.40
CA VAL A 174 2.21 32.29 -31.28
C VAL A 174 2.83 32.51 -29.91
N ILE A 175 2.88 33.79 -29.47
CA ILE A 175 3.36 34.11 -28.11
C ILE A 175 2.48 33.45 -27.04
N ALA A 176 1.15 33.49 -27.21
CA ALA A 176 0.23 32.85 -26.28
C ALA A 176 0.48 31.34 -26.18
N LEU A 177 0.74 30.67 -27.32
CA LEU A 177 1.10 29.24 -27.32
C LEU A 177 2.44 28.98 -26.61
N VAL A 178 3.46 29.77 -26.86
CA VAL A 178 4.77 29.66 -26.18
C VAL A 178 4.61 29.80 -24.68
N VAL A 179 3.87 30.83 -24.21
CA VAL A 179 3.58 31.05 -22.79
C VAL A 179 2.79 29.88 -22.19
N LEU A 180 1.74 29.42 -22.88
CA LEU A 180 0.90 28.34 -22.44
C LEU A 180 1.71 27.03 -22.25
N PHE A 181 2.48 26.67 -23.26
CA PHE A 181 3.26 25.41 -23.22
C PHE A 181 4.39 25.49 -22.16
N TRP A 182 5.02 26.66 -22.02
CA TRP A 182 5.98 26.90 -20.95
C TRP A 182 5.33 26.76 -19.56
N ALA A 183 4.14 27.33 -19.35
CA ALA A 183 3.38 27.23 -18.12
C ALA A 183 2.99 25.77 -17.82
N ILE A 184 2.51 25.03 -18.82
CA ILE A 184 2.21 23.58 -18.69
C ILE A 184 3.46 22.80 -18.26
N GLY A 185 4.62 23.07 -18.88
CA GLY A 185 5.88 22.43 -18.51
C GLY A 185 6.29 22.71 -17.07
N ASN A 186 6.14 23.97 -16.60
CA ASN A 186 6.42 24.33 -15.20
C ASN A 186 5.45 23.68 -14.21
N ILE A 187 4.16 23.56 -14.55
CA ILE A 187 3.16 22.86 -13.74
C ILE A 187 3.54 21.37 -13.63
N GLN A 188 3.89 20.73 -14.75
CA GLN A 188 4.33 19.34 -14.76
C GLN A 188 5.58 19.11 -13.91
N ARG A 189 6.56 20.02 -14.00
CA ARG A 189 7.76 20.03 -13.15
C ARG A 189 7.42 20.13 -11.67
N THR A 190 6.57 21.09 -11.30
CA THR A 190 6.17 21.31 -9.91
C THR A 190 5.45 20.09 -9.35
N ARG A 191 4.54 19.48 -10.14
CA ARG A 191 3.87 18.22 -9.77
C ARG A 191 4.87 17.09 -9.56
N ARG A 192 5.83 16.92 -10.46
CA ARG A 192 6.87 15.89 -10.37
C ARG A 192 7.70 16.04 -9.08
N VAL A 193 8.26 17.24 -8.84
CA VAL A 193 9.07 17.50 -7.63
C VAL A 193 8.23 17.30 -6.36
N ARG A 194 6.96 17.72 -6.37
CA ARG A 194 6.07 17.50 -5.22
C ARG A 194 5.82 16.01 -4.97
N MET A 195 5.60 15.22 -6.02
CA MET A 195 5.41 13.78 -5.88
C MET A 195 6.66 13.07 -5.36
N GLU A 196 7.85 13.42 -5.85
CA GLU A 196 9.12 12.91 -5.36
C GLU A 196 9.32 13.24 -3.87
N THR A 197 9.02 14.48 -3.47
CA THR A 197 9.09 14.90 -2.05
C THR A 197 8.10 14.15 -1.16
N LEU A 198 6.85 13.94 -1.63
CA LEU A 198 5.84 13.19 -0.88
C LEU A 198 6.24 11.72 -0.71
N GLN A 199 6.78 11.10 -1.75
CA GLN A 199 7.26 9.72 -1.68
C GLN A 199 8.39 9.57 -0.65
N THR A 200 9.37 10.48 -0.68
CA THR A 200 10.47 10.49 0.28
C THR A 200 9.96 10.67 1.72
N ARG A 201 9.02 11.60 1.94
CA ARG A 201 8.41 11.81 3.27
C ARG A 201 7.62 10.58 3.75
N THR A 202 6.85 9.96 2.85
CA THR A 202 6.08 8.76 3.21
C THR A 202 7.01 7.62 3.64
N GLU A 203 8.13 7.45 2.96
CA GLU A 203 9.11 6.43 3.32
C GLU A 203 9.80 6.75 4.66
N GLN A 204 10.16 8.01 4.89
CA GLN A 204 10.70 8.43 6.20
C GLN A 204 9.72 8.15 7.35
N LEU A 205 8.44 8.53 7.18
CA LEU A 205 7.42 8.27 8.20
C LEU A 205 7.20 6.77 8.46
N ARG A 206 7.33 5.92 7.45
CA ARG A 206 7.27 4.46 7.63
C ARG A 206 8.43 3.93 8.47
N ILE A 207 9.64 4.40 8.19
CA ILE A 207 10.84 4.01 8.95
C ILE A 207 10.72 4.49 10.41
N GLU A 208 10.31 5.73 10.63
CA GLU A 208 10.09 6.29 11.97
C GLU A 208 9.04 5.50 12.75
N ALA A 209 7.89 5.21 12.12
CA ALA A 209 6.83 4.42 12.75
C ALA A 209 7.26 2.98 13.07
N GLN A 210 8.13 2.39 12.26
CA GLN A 210 8.69 1.08 12.55
C GLN A 210 9.66 1.14 13.74
N GLN A 211 10.55 2.12 13.78
CA GLN A 211 11.47 2.33 14.90
C GLN A 211 10.73 2.59 16.22
N GLU A 212 9.66 3.39 16.19
CA GLU A 212 8.81 3.61 17.37
C GLU A 212 8.18 2.30 17.88
N ARG A 213 7.68 1.46 16.98
CA ARG A 213 7.13 0.14 17.38
C ARG A 213 8.17 -0.77 17.98
N GLU A 214 9.38 -0.80 17.43
CA GLU A 214 10.50 -1.60 17.95
C GLU A 214 10.94 -1.10 19.34
N LEU A 215 11.03 0.23 19.53
CA LEU A 215 11.33 0.83 20.81
C LEU A 215 10.22 0.55 21.86
N ALA A 216 8.95 0.74 21.48
CA ALA A 216 7.83 0.43 22.36
C ALA A 216 7.81 -1.06 22.77
N ALA A 217 8.09 -1.97 21.83
CA ALA A 217 8.20 -3.40 22.15
C ALA A 217 9.38 -3.73 23.07
N ALA A 218 10.51 -3.05 22.91
CA ALA A 218 11.67 -3.21 23.78
C ALA A 218 11.40 -2.67 25.22
N ASP A 219 10.75 -1.51 25.31
CA ASP A 219 10.36 -0.91 26.60
C ASP A 219 9.35 -1.78 27.34
N GLU A 220 8.38 -2.34 26.61
CA GLU A 220 7.40 -3.27 27.18
C GLU A 220 8.07 -4.55 27.70
N ARG A 221 8.99 -5.15 26.94
CA ARG A 221 9.77 -6.31 27.39
C ARG A 221 10.57 -6.00 28.65
N ASN A 222 11.19 -4.82 28.72
CA ASN A 222 11.95 -4.37 29.88
C ASN A 222 11.05 -4.14 31.10
N ARG A 223 9.83 -3.64 30.89
CA ARG A 223 8.83 -3.46 31.95
C ARG A 223 8.40 -4.82 32.52
N ILE A 224 8.05 -5.76 31.65
CA ILE A 224 7.64 -7.11 32.03
C ILE A 224 8.78 -7.85 32.79
N ALA A 225 10.01 -7.72 32.28
CA ALA A 225 11.18 -8.33 32.96
C ALA A 225 11.37 -7.80 34.40
N ARG A 226 11.16 -6.51 34.63
CA ARG A 226 11.20 -5.91 35.97
C ARG A 226 10.06 -6.43 36.82
N GLU A 227 8.83 -6.46 36.32
CA GLU A 227 7.67 -6.94 37.08
C GLU A 227 7.80 -8.43 37.46
N LEU A 228 8.33 -9.27 36.56
CA LEU A 228 8.66 -10.67 36.86
C LEU A 228 9.75 -10.77 37.93
N HIS A 229 10.78 -9.93 37.82
CA HIS A 229 11.86 -9.91 38.82
C HIS A 229 11.35 -9.55 40.21
N ASP A 230 10.47 -8.55 40.29
CA ASP A 230 9.89 -8.08 41.54
C ASP A 230 9.02 -9.17 42.22
N ILE A 231 8.19 -9.89 41.42
CA ILE A 231 7.38 -11.01 41.93
C ILE A 231 8.28 -12.14 42.46
N VAL A 232 9.30 -12.50 41.67
CA VAL A 232 10.24 -13.57 42.08
C VAL A 232 11.00 -13.19 43.32
N ALA A 233 11.59 -11.98 43.38
CA ALA A 233 12.37 -11.51 44.49
C ALA A 233 11.53 -11.43 45.79
N HIS A 234 10.32 -10.88 45.71
CA HIS A 234 9.41 -10.78 46.86
C HIS A 234 8.97 -12.16 47.34
N SER A 235 8.56 -13.06 46.45
CA SER A 235 8.11 -14.40 46.85
C SER A 235 9.23 -15.23 47.44
N LEU A 236 10.45 -15.15 46.91
CA LEU A 236 11.64 -15.80 47.50
C LEU A 236 11.96 -15.25 48.87
N GLN A 237 11.91 -13.94 49.05
CA GLN A 237 12.17 -13.29 50.38
C GLN A 237 11.18 -13.80 51.45
N VAL A 238 9.89 -13.89 51.09
CA VAL A 238 8.84 -14.40 51.98
C VAL A 238 9.09 -15.86 52.31
N MET A 239 9.39 -16.71 51.33
CA MET A 239 9.68 -18.12 51.54
C MET A 239 10.93 -18.35 52.44
N ILE A 240 11.99 -17.59 52.25
CA ILE A 240 13.20 -17.65 53.04
C ILE A 240 12.89 -17.26 54.53
N SER A 241 12.14 -16.16 54.69
CA SER A 241 11.75 -15.71 56.06
C SER A 241 10.86 -16.73 56.77
N GLN A 242 9.92 -17.37 56.06
CA GLN A 242 9.08 -18.46 56.57
C GLN A 242 9.90 -19.68 56.94
N ALA A 243 10.85 -20.08 56.08
CA ALA A 243 11.73 -21.22 56.33
C ALA A 243 12.62 -21.00 57.58
N ASP A 244 13.19 -19.80 57.71
CA ASP A 244 14.02 -19.47 58.89
C ASP A 244 13.19 -19.38 60.18
N GLY A 245 12.01 -18.74 60.11
CA GLY A 245 11.07 -18.68 61.24
C GLY A 245 10.58 -20.07 61.65
N GLY A 246 10.15 -20.91 60.70
CA GLY A 246 9.71 -22.27 60.92
C GLY A 246 10.81 -23.16 61.56
N ARG A 247 12.04 -23.03 61.03
CA ARG A 247 13.21 -23.75 61.61
C ARG A 247 13.49 -23.38 63.07
N TYR A 248 13.30 -22.11 63.45
CA TYR A 248 13.47 -21.67 64.78
C TYR A 248 12.34 -22.16 65.72
N ALA A 249 11.09 -22.02 65.24
CA ALA A 249 9.91 -22.40 66.00
C ALA A 249 9.80 -23.92 66.22
N ALA A 250 10.22 -24.74 65.25
CA ALA A 250 10.20 -26.20 65.32
C ALA A 250 11.11 -26.78 66.41
N LYS A 251 12.04 -25.99 66.98
CA LYS A 251 12.82 -26.39 68.16
C LYS A 251 12.00 -26.42 69.46
N ALA A 252 10.96 -25.59 69.55
CA ALA A 252 10.06 -25.50 70.66
C ALA A 252 8.79 -26.34 70.49
N ASP A 253 8.30 -26.44 69.27
CA ASP A 253 7.09 -27.19 68.82
C ASP A 253 7.34 -27.86 67.50
N PRO A 254 7.56 -29.20 67.44
CA PRO A 254 7.79 -29.94 66.19
C PRO A 254 6.64 -29.90 65.18
N ASP A 255 5.39 -29.66 65.61
CA ASP A 255 4.22 -29.61 64.73
C ASP A 255 4.14 -28.34 63.89
N VAL A 256 4.98 -27.36 64.19
CA VAL A 256 5.10 -26.12 63.37
C VAL A 256 5.80 -26.36 62.05
N ALA A 257 6.72 -27.33 61.96
CA ALA A 257 7.49 -27.59 60.72
C ALA A 257 6.62 -28.00 59.54
N PRO A 258 5.69 -28.97 59.65
CA PRO A 258 4.79 -29.31 58.53
C PRO A 258 3.93 -28.13 58.04
N ARG A 259 3.35 -27.36 58.95
CA ARG A 259 2.52 -26.18 58.63
C ARG A 259 3.33 -25.10 57.91
N THR A 260 4.56 -24.85 58.30
CA THR A 260 5.44 -23.89 57.63
C THR A 260 5.82 -24.34 56.24
N LEU A 261 6.10 -25.64 56.03
CA LEU A 261 6.37 -26.21 54.70
C LEU A 261 5.17 -26.08 53.76
N GLU A 262 3.96 -26.31 54.26
CA GLU A 262 2.71 -26.11 53.50
C GLU A 262 2.57 -24.64 53.05
N THR A 263 2.75 -23.68 53.96
CA THR A 263 2.70 -22.24 53.68
C THR A 263 3.75 -21.82 52.64
N ILE A 264 4.97 -22.36 52.68
CA ILE A 264 6.03 -22.11 51.71
C ILE A 264 5.63 -22.68 50.35
N SER A 265 5.05 -23.89 50.31
CA SER A 265 4.56 -24.54 49.08
C SER A 265 3.46 -23.71 48.41
N ASP A 266 2.51 -23.20 49.20
CA ASP A 266 1.41 -22.36 48.70
C ASP A 266 1.91 -21.02 48.16
N THR A 267 2.84 -20.37 48.87
CA THR A 267 3.49 -19.13 48.41
C THR A 267 4.19 -19.35 47.05
N GLY A 268 4.91 -20.47 46.92
CA GLY A 268 5.58 -20.85 45.68
C GLY A 268 4.59 -21.10 44.51
N ARG A 269 3.49 -21.82 44.75
CA ARG A 269 2.44 -22.06 43.76
C ARG A 269 1.76 -20.78 43.32
N GLN A 270 1.50 -19.86 44.25
CA GLN A 270 0.90 -18.56 43.99
C GLN A 270 1.81 -17.68 43.09
N ALA A 271 3.10 -17.62 43.41
CA ALA A 271 4.10 -16.89 42.62
C ALA A 271 4.21 -17.43 41.20
N LEU A 272 4.28 -18.77 41.05
CA LEU A 272 4.27 -19.42 39.73
C LEU A 272 2.99 -19.13 38.93
N GLY A 273 1.83 -19.08 39.60
CA GLY A 273 0.54 -18.74 39.00
C GLY A 273 0.50 -17.27 38.49
N GLN A 274 1.09 -16.34 39.25
CA GLN A 274 1.20 -14.94 38.83
C GLN A 274 2.12 -14.78 37.60
N MET A 275 3.29 -15.41 37.60
CA MET A 275 4.22 -15.40 36.47
C MET A 275 3.60 -15.99 35.20
N ARG A 276 2.87 -17.11 35.30
CA ARG A 276 2.18 -17.72 34.14
C ARG A 276 1.12 -16.81 33.60
N ARG A 277 0.39 -16.05 34.41
CA ARG A 277 -0.60 -15.06 33.94
C ARG A 277 0.05 -13.93 33.17
N LEU A 278 1.16 -13.36 33.66
CA LEU A 278 1.90 -12.32 32.95
C LEU A 278 2.49 -12.80 31.62
N LEU A 279 3.04 -14.02 31.59
CA LEU A 279 3.57 -14.61 30.36
C LEU A 279 2.47 -15.09 29.39
N GLY A 280 1.29 -15.43 29.89
CA GLY A 280 0.13 -15.85 29.09
C GLY A 280 -0.43 -14.68 28.25
N VAL A 281 -0.48 -13.47 28.77
CA VAL A 281 -0.88 -12.26 28.04
C VAL A 281 0.05 -11.97 26.85
N LEU A 282 1.32 -12.36 26.91
CA LEU A 282 2.29 -12.19 25.82
C LEU A 282 2.16 -13.28 24.73
N ARG A 283 1.69 -14.48 25.09
CA ARG A 283 1.51 -15.58 24.12
C ARG A 283 0.28 -15.40 23.24
N ASP A 284 -0.75 -14.72 23.70
CA ASP A 284 -1.93 -14.39 22.89
C ASP A 284 -1.66 -13.33 21.80
N THR A 285 -0.53 -12.58 21.90
CA THR A 285 -0.13 -11.58 20.89
C THR A 285 0.87 -12.09 19.84
N ASP A 286 1.61 -13.16 20.13
CA ASP A 286 2.55 -13.79 19.19
C ASP A 286 1.97 -15.12 18.64
N GLY A 287 0.84 -15.03 17.95
CA GLY A 287 0.13 -16.16 17.35
C GLY A 287 0.86 -16.83 16.17
N ALA A 288 2.00 -17.45 16.44
CA ALA A 288 2.65 -18.34 15.47
C ALA A 288 3.31 -19.53 16.16
N ASP A 289 2.50 -20.34 16.88
CA ASP A 289 2.90 -21.72 17.15
C ASP A 289 2.62 -22.54 15.89
N THR A 290 3.68 -23.06 15.28
CA THR A 290 3.66 -23.96 14.11
C THR A 290 3.16 -25.38 14.44
N THR A 291 2.61 -25.62 15.61
CA THR A 291 1.87 -26.85 15.95
C THR A 291 0.47 -26.79 15.35
N PRO A 292 -0.02 -27.85 14.70
CA PRO A 292 -1.39 -27.90 14.20
C PRO A 292 -2.36 -27.52 15.32
N GLN A 293 -3.19 -26.53 15.11
CA GLN A 293 -4.16 -26.08 16.11
C GLN A 293 -5.16 -27.24 16.38
N PRO A 294 -5.48 -27.56 17.65
CA PRO A 294 -6.40 -28.63 17.97
C PRO A 294 -7.80 -28.29 17.45
N GLY A 295 -8.44 -29.26 16.79
CA GLY A 295 -9.79 -29.17 16.27
C GLY A 295 -10.74 -30.18 16.93
N LEU A 296 -11.92 -30.34 16.34
CA LEU A 296 -12.93 -31.28 16.81
C LEU A 296 -12.45 -32.74 16.79
N GLY A 297 -11.51 -33.10 15.91
CA GLY A 297 -10.88 -34.41 15.86
C GLY A 297 -10.03 -34.76 17.09
N ASN A 298 -9.64 -33.77 17.91
CA ASN A 298 -8.84 -33.98 19.13
C ASN A 298 -9.69 -34.05 20.42
N ILE A 299 -11.02 -34.03 20.32
CA ILE A 299 -11.91 -34.06 21.50
C ILE A 299 -11.76 -35.34 22.31
N GLU A 300 -11.61 -36.49 21.64
CA GLU A 300 -11.44 -37.79 22.32
C GLU A 300 -10.15 -37.83 23.15
N GLU A 301 -9.06 -37.26 22.63
CA GLU A 301 -7.77 -37.14 23.33
C GLU A 301 -7.87 -36.17 24.54
N LEU A 302 -8.58 -35.05 24.38
CA LEU A 302 -8.88 -34.14 25.48
C LEU A 302 -9.65 -34.84 26.61
N ILE A 303 -10.71 -35.60 26.25
CA ILE A 303 -11.54 -36.34 27.21
C ILE A 303 -10.73 -37.43 27.91
N ALA A 304 -9.89 -38.15 27.18
CA ALA A 304 -8.99 -39.14 27.78
C ALA A 304 -8.06 -38.49 28.81
N THR A 305 -7.52 -37.33 28.52
CA THR A 305 -6.65 -36.57 29.45
C THR A 305 -7.42 -36.14 30.70
N VAL A 306 -8.65 -35.65 30.55
CA VAL A 306 -9.50 -35.22 31.69
C VAL A 306 -9.90 -36.42 32.55
N ARG A 307 -10.20 -37.60 31.96
CA ARG A 307 -10.48 -38.84 32.71
C ARG A 307 -9.29 -39.28 33.56
N LEU A 308 -8.06 -39.07 33.09
CA LEU A 308 -6.83 -39.38 33.88
C LEU A 308 -6.69 -38.47 35.09
N SER A 309 -7.31 -37.27 35.13
CA SER A 309 -7.35 -36.41 36.30
C SER A 309 -8.43 -36.78 37.35
N GLY A 310 -9.21 -37.83 37.07
CA GLY A 310 -10.20 -38.38 38.01
C GLY A 310 -11.64 -37.94 37.77
N LEU A 311 -11.93 -37.17 36.74
CA LEU A 311 -13.29 -36.76 36.37
C LEU A 311 -13.90 -37.83 35.43
N GLU A 312 -15.07 -38.37 35.78
CA GLU A 312 -15.83 -39.23 34.90
C GLU A 312 -16.49 -38.43 33.79
N VAL A 313 -16.15 -38.70 32.51
CA VAL A 313 -16.69 -37.97 31.36
C VAL A 313 -17.29 -38.92 30.34
N VAL A 314 -18.54 -38.71 29.97
CA VAL A 314 -19.22 -39.45 28.88
C VAL A 314 -19.23 -38.58 27.64
N PHE A 315 -18.85 -39.13 26.47
CA PHE A 315 -18.88 -38.39 25.19
C PHE A 315 -19.87 -39.02 24.22
N HIS A 316 -20.71 -38.17 23.65
CA HIS A 316 -21.66 -38.52 22.62
C HIS A 316 -21.46 -37.64 21.41
N GLN A 317 -21.31 -38.24 20.23
CA GLN A 317 -21.37 -37.53 18.96
C GLN A 317 -22.54 -38.01 18.16
N THR A 318 -23.32 -37.07 17.60
CA THR A 318 -24.52 -37.36 16.79
C THR A 318 -24.53 -36.49 15.52
N GLY A 319 -24.93 -37.13 14.40
CA GLY A 319 -24.92 -36.49 13.08
C GLY A 319 -23.53 -36.47 12.43
N GLU A 320 -23.50 -35.98 11.22
CA GLU A 320 -22.27 -35.76 10.43
C GLU A 320 -22.26 -34.36 9.88
N PRO A 321 -21.07 -33.75 9.65
CA PRO A 321 -20.97 -32.41 9.09
C PRO A 321 -21.54 -32.39 7.67
N SER A 322 -22.55 -31.59 7.42
CA SER A 322 -23.14 -31.40 6.09
C SER A 322 -22.38 -30.40 5.24
N ARG A 323 -21.59 -29.51 5.86
CA ARG A 323 -20.73 -28.50 5.24
C ARG A 323 -19.52 -28.23 6.12
N ALA A 324 -18.52 -27.54 5.56
CA ALA A 324 -17.40 -27.04 6.34
C ALA A 324 -17.89 -25.92 7.29
N ILE A 325 -17.33 -25.87 8.49
CA ILE A 325 -17.46 -24.74 9.39
C ILE A 325 -16.33 -23.74 9.11
N ALA A 326 -16.48 -22.50 9.53
CA ALA A 326 -15.52 -21.44 9.30
C ALA A 326 -14.13 -21.79 9.87
N ASP A 327 -13.08 -21.36 9.21
CA ASP A 327 -11.70 -21.54 9.66
C ASP A 327 -11.54 -21.02 11.10
N GLY A 328 -11.00 -21.88 11.98
CA GLY A 328 -10.83 -21.57 13.40
C GLY A 328 -12.06 -21.83 14.29
N ALA A 329 -13.26 -22.09 13.74
CA ALA A 329 -14.46 -22.40 14.52
C ALA A 329 -14.31 -23.72 15.29
N GLU A 330 -13.59 -24.71 14.74
CA GLU A 330 -13.25 -25.97 15.44
C GLU A 330 -12.44 -25.72 16.70
N LEU A 331 -11.47 -24.83 16.62
CA LEU A 331 -10.65 -24.43 17.78
C LEU A 331 -11.51 -23.78 18.87
N VAL A 332 -12.47 -22.93 18.48
CA VAL A 332 -13.39 -22.30 19.45
C VAL A 332 -14.19 -23.36 20.21
N LEU A 333 -14.78 -24.33 19.50
CA LEU A 333 -15.52 -25.43 20.16
C LEU A 333 -14.62 -26.29 21.03
N TYR A 334 -13.42 -26.63 20.57
CA TYR A 334 -12.42 -27.35 21.36
C TYR A 334 -12.10 -26.62 22.67
N ARG A 335 -11.86 -25.30 22.60
CA ARG A 335 -11.57 -24.47 23.78
C ARG A 335 -12.76 -24.34 24.73
N ILE A 336 -13.99 -24.29 24.21
CA ILE A 336 -15.20 -24.28 25.02
C ILE A 336 -15.32 -25.59 25.81
N ILE A 337 -15.09 -26.73 25.16
CA ILE A 337 -15.12 -28.06 25.82
C ILE A 337 -14.04 -28.12 26.89
N GLN A 338 -12.83 -27.73 26.58
CA GLN A 338 -11.67 -27.73 27.47
C GLN A 338 -11.94 -26.89 28.73
N GLU A 339 -12.41 -25.66 28.56
CA GLU A 339 -12.70 -24.73 29.65
C GLU A 339 -13.88 -25.21 30.50
N ALA A 340 -14.95 -25.72 29.85
CA ALA A 340 -16.11 -26.27 30.56
C ALA A 340 -15.73 -27.49 31.40
N LEU A 341 -14.95 -28.44 30.87
CA LEU A 341 -14.49 -29.59 31.64
C LEU A 341 -13.52 -29.20 32.77
N THR A 342 -12.69 -28.18 32.57
CA THR A 342 -11.85 -27.63 33.63
C THR A 342 -12.67 -27.01 34.74
N ASN A 343 -13.79 -26.34 34.40
CA ASN A 343 -14.71 -25.75 35.37
C ASN A 343 -15.44 -26.86 36.17
N VAL A 344 -15.88 -27.93 35.49
CA VAL A 344 -16.45 -29.10 36.19
C VAL A 344 -15.47 -29.69 37.18
N ALA A 345 -14.23 -29.95 36.77
CA ALA A 345 -13.19 -30.52 37.65
C ALA A 345 -12.87 -29.63 38.84
N ARG A 346 -13.06 -28.33 38.77
CA ARG A 346 -12.78 -27.37 39.85
C ARG A 346 -13.96 -27.11 40.77
N HIS A 347 -15.20 -27.13 40.24
CA HIS A 347 -16.36 -26.58 40.92
C HIS A 347 -17.49 -27.56 41.18
N ALA A 348 -17.54 -28.73 40.46
CA ALA A 348 -18.67 -29.62 40.56
C ALA A 348 -18.64 -30.59 41.77
N GLY A 349 -17.46 -30.75 42.43
CA GLY A 349 -17.26 -31.64 43.57
C GLY A 349 -16.58 -32.98 43.20
N GLU A 350 -16.10 -33.71 44.25
CA GLU A 350 -15.25 -34.93 44.06
C GLU A 350 -15.91 -36.11 43.40
N GLN A 351 -17.24 -36.18 43.35
CA GLN A 351 -18.02 -37.31 42.75
C GLN A 351 -18.82 -36.88 41.51
N ALA A 352 -18.54 -35.68 40.97
CA ALA A 352 -19.28 -35.18 39.81
C ALA A 352 -18.86 -35.90 38.55
N SER A 353 -19.83 -36.15 37.66
CA SER A 353 -19.64 -36.64 36.32
C SER A 353 -20.01 -35.57 35.27
N ALA A 354 -19.38 -35.64 34.10
CA ALA A 354 -19.69 -34.73 33.02
C ALA A 354 -20.15 -35.50 31.76
N THR A 355 -21.11 -34.93 31.04
CA THR A 355 -21.53 -35.42 29.72
C THR A 355 -21.22 -34.37 28.67
N VAL A 356 -20.43 -34.70 27.66
CA VAL A 356 -20.14 -33.89 26.49
C VAL A 356 -20.91 -34.43 25.28
N THR A 357 -21.79 -33.60 24.70
CA THR A 357 -22.55 -33.96 23.51
C THR A 357 -22.18 -33.02 22.35
N LEU A 358 -21.61 -33.58 21.28
CA LEU A 358 -21.37 -32.90 20.01
C LEU A 358 -22.49 -33.28 19.03
N HIS A 359 -23.21 -32.30 18.52
CA HIS A 359 -24.34 -32.57 17.64
C HIS A 359 -24.24 -31.76 16.34
N TRP A 360 -24.11 -32.43 15.20
CA TRP A 360 -24.14 -31.85 13.87
C TRP A 360 -25.60 -31.72 13.40
N ARG A 361 -25.97 -30.49 13.00
CA ARG A 361 -27.30 -30.15 12.50
C ARG A 361 -27.19 -29.60 11.08
N ASN A 362 -28.34 -29.44 10.41
CA ASN A 362 -28.38 -28.79 9.07
C ASN A 362 -27.95 -27.34 9.09
N THR A 363 -27.98 -26.67 10.23
CA THR A 363 -27.66 -25.25 10.40
C THR A 363 -26.26 -25.00 10.97
N GLY A 364 -25.53 -26.03 11.40
CA GLY A 364 -24.25 -25.88 12.05
C GLY A 364 -23.94 -26.99 13.02
N VAL A 365 -23.01 -26.77 13.91
CA VAL A 365 -22.59 -27.68 14.96
C VAL A 365 -22.89 -27.11 16.34
N SER A 366 -23.36 -27.93 17.26
CA SER A 366 -23.57 -27.51 18.66
C SER A 366 -22.83 -28.46 19.60
N VAL A 367 -22.31 -27.91 20.66
CA VAL A 367 -21.71 -28.61 21.78
C VAL A 367 -22.49 -28.33 23.04
N THR A 368 -22.77 -29.36 23.81
CA THR A 368 -23.40 -29.26 25.13
C THR A 368 -22.55 -30.02 26.14
N ILE A 369 -22.18 -29.35 27.21
CA ILE A 369 -21.46 -29.95 28.35
C ILE A 369 -22.39 -29.82 29.57
N GLU A 370 -22.69 -30.90 30.21
CA GLU A 370 -23.52 -30.97 31.41
C GLU A 370 -22.77 -31.73 32.52
N ASP A 371 -22.88 -31.27 33.73
CA ASP A 371 -22.44 -31.98 34.92
C ASP A 371 -23.63 -32.25 35.85
N ASP A 372 -23.41 -33.12 36.80
CA ASP A 372 -24.34 -33.48 37.88
C ASP A 372 -23.84 -32.99 39.27
N GLY A 373 -22.95 -32.03 39.28
CA GLY A 373 -22.37 -31.47 40.51
C GLY A 373 -23.34 -30.64 41.35
N VAL A 374 -22.83 -30.08 42.43
CA VAL A 374 -23.63 -29.32 43.42
C VAL A 374 -24.26 -28.04 42.92
N GLY A 375 -23.92 -27.61 41.65
CA GLY A 375 -24.34 -26.36 41.06
C GLY A 375 -23.67 -25.13 41.68
N SER A 376 -23.47 -24.05 40.91
CA SER A 376 -23.01 -22.78 41.45
C SER A 376 -24.19 -22.02 42.07
N THR A 377 -24.05 -21.50 43.29
CA THR A 377 -24.99 -20.49 43.84
C THR A 377 -24.85 -19.21 43.04
N GLU A 378 -25.96 -18.48 42.87
CA GLU A 378 -26.09 -17.24 42.03
C GLU A 378 -25.09 -16.10 42.33
N ASP A 379 -24.24 -16.20 43.34
CA ASP A 379 -23.31 -15.17 43.84
C ASP A 379 -21.84 -15.38 43.37
N ASP A 380 -21.50 -16.49 42.75
CA ASP A 380 -20.16 -16.64 42.18
C ASP A 380 -20.12 -15.92 40.82
N ASN A 381 -19.51 -14.73 40.86
CA ASN A 381 -19.13 -13.90 39.70
C ASN A 381 -18.99 -14.77 38.46
N ALA A 382 -19.74 -14.44 37.40
CA ALA A 382 -19.57 -15.04 36.08
C ALA A 382 -18.09 -14.95 35.70
N GLY A 383 -17.33 -16.02 36.02
CA GLY A 383 -15.88 -16.01 35.93
C GLY A 383 -15.43 -15.64 34.54
N GLN A 384 -14.28 -15.03 34.38
CA GLN A 384 -13.69 -14.59 33.10
C GLN A 384 -13.77 -15.68 32.00
N GLY A 385 -13.82 -16.97 32.39
CA GLY A 385 -13.98 -18.10 31.48
C GLY A 385 -15.32 -18.09 30.71
N LEU A 386 -16.45 -17.85 31.39
CA LEU A 386 -17.78 -17.81 30.74
C LEU A 386 -17.93 -16.60 29.79
N VAL A 387 -17.36 -15.45 30.18
CA VAL A 387 -17.33 -14.25 29.34
C VAL A 387 -16.52 -14.51 28.07
N GLY A 388 -15.31 -15.08 28.22
CA GLY A 388 -14.44 -15.40 27.08
C GLY A 388 -15.04 -16.46 26.15
N MET A 389 -15.79 -17.48 26.67
CA MET A 389 -16.50 -18.44 25.83
C MET A 389 -17.60 -17.77 25.01
N ARG A 390 -18.37 -16.86 25.61
CA ARG A 390 -19.42 -16.08 24.93
C ARG A 390 -18.86 -15.20 23.83
N GLU A 391 -17.79 -14.46 24.11
CA GLU A 391 -17.15 -13.57 23.14
C GLU A 391 -16.60 -14.36 21.95
N ARG A 392 -15.89 -15.46 22.19
CA ARG A 392 -15.37 -16.32 21.12
C ARG A 392 -16.46 -16.93 20.26
N THR A 393 -17.59 -17.34 20.84
CA THR A 393 -18.73 -17.87 20.10
C THR A 393 -19.38 -16.78 19.21
N ALA A 394 -19.47 -15.55 19.72
CA ALA A 394 -20.04 -14.42 18.98
C ALA A 394 -19.21 -14.01 17.75
N LEU A 395 -17.88 -14.23 17.76
CA LEU A 395 -17.01 -13.97 16.60
C LEU A 395 -17.37 -14.79 15.35
N TYR A 396 -18.10 -15.91 15.53
CA TYR A 396 -18.54 -16.80 14.46
C TYR A 396 -20.07 -16.81 14.29
N ASP A 397 -20.75 -15.73 14.61
CA ASP A 397 -22.21 -15.59 14.57
C ASP A 397 -22.95 -16.70 15.33
N GLY A 398 -22.28 -17.30 16.30
CA GLY A 398 -22.78 -18.41 17.11
C GLY A 398 -23.61 -17.92 18.31
N THR A 399 -24.26 -18.88 18.97
CA THR A 399 -25.02 -18.65 20.20
C THR A 399 -24.39 -19.41 21.36
N PHE A 400 -24.34 -18.77 22.54
CA PHE A 400 -23.78 -19.32 23.78
C PHE A 400 -24.76 -19.15 24.93
N SER A 401 -24.94 -20.20 25.72
CA SER A 401 -25.68 -20.14 26.96
C SER A 401 -25.00 -21.02 28.02
N ALA A 402 -24.97 -20.53 29.25
CA ALA A 402 -24.43 -21.26 30.40
C ALA A 402 -25.28 -20.94 31.63
N GLY A 403 -25.54 -21.95 32.45
CA GLY A 403 -26.34 -21.77 33.67
C GLY A 403 -26.63 -23.07 34.40
N PRO A 404 -27.18 -22.96 35.66
CA PRO A 404 -27.57 -24.13 36.44
C PRO A 404 -28.69 -24.92 35.75
N LYS A 405 -28.66 -26.23 35.93
CA LYS A 405 -29.64 -27.19 35.38
C LYS A 405 -30.71 -27.47 36.35
N ALA A 406 -31.98 -27.61 35.89
CA ALA A 406 -33.09 -28.02 36.70
C ALA A 406 -32.82 -29.46 37.24
N GLY A 407 -32.75 -29.61 38.55
CA GLY A 407 -32.43 -30.88 39.19
C GLY A 407 -30.97 -31.01 39.68
N GLY A 408 -30.14 -29.99 39.58
CA GLY A 408 -28.75 -29.93 39.98
C GLY A 408 -27.77 -30.00 38.82
N GLY A 409 -26.51 -29.56 39.05
CA GLY A 409 -25.46 -29.43 38.06
C GLY A 409 -25.52 -28.16 37.22
N PHE A 410 -24.64 -28.05 36.26
CA PHE A 410 -24.47 -26.89 35.38
C PHE A 410 -24.51 -27.34 33.91
N ARG A 411 -24.92 -26.44 33.01
CA ARG A 411 -24.96 -26.69 31.58
C ARG A 411 -24.25 -25.54 30.86
N VAL A 412 -23.34 -25.89 29.95
CA VAL A 412 -22.76 -25.02 28.95
C VAL A 412 -23.24 -25.48 27.57
N HIS A 413 -23.78 -24.59 26.78
CA HIS A 413 -24.22 -24.89 25.41
C HIS A 413 -23.71 -23.81 24.46
N ALA A 414 -23.09 -24.23 23.38
CA ALA A 414 -22.64 -23.37 22.27
C ALA A 414 -23.10 -23.95 20.94
N HIS A 415 -23.48 -23.08 20.01
CA HIS A 415 -23.83 -23.44 18.63
C HIS A 415 -23.09 -22.50 17.68
N LEU A 416 -22.42 -23.06 16.68
CA LEU A 416 -21.77 -22.34 15.59
C LEU A 416 -22.43 -22.69 14.26
N PRO A 417 -22.86 -21.72 13.45
CA PRO A 417 -23.45 -21.96 12.15
C PRO A 417 -22.39 -22.41 11.14
N TYR A 418 -22.83 -23.07 10.07
CA TYR A 418 -21.99 -23.25 8.89
C TYR A 418 -21.72 -21.92 8.21
N GLU A 419 -20.58 -21.83 7.54
CA GLU A 419 -20.26 -20.66 6.73
C GLU A 419 -21.33 -20.45 5.64
N ASN A 420 -21.91 -19.25 5.58
CA ASN A 420 -22.84 -18.90 4.51
C ASN A 420 -22.03 -18.78 3.21
N GLY A 421 -22.22 -19.77 2.30
CA GLY A 421 -21.57 -19.85 1.00
C GLY A 421 -22.08 -18.78 0.02
#